data_58deb6163317994ad49093a2a74a651e
#
_entry.id   58deb6163317994ad49093a2a74a651e
#
_cell.length_a   1.000
_cell.length_b   1.000
_cell.length_c   1.000
_cell.angle_alpha   90.00
_cell.angle_beta   90.00
_cell.angle_gamma   90.00
#
_symmetry.space_group_name_H-M   'P 1'
#
loop_
_entity.id
_entity.type
_entity.pdbx_description
1 polymer ?
#
loop_
_entity_poly.entity_id
_entity_poly.type
_entity_poly.pdbx_seq_one_letter_code
_entity_poly.pdbx_strand_id
1 'polypeptide(L)'
;MRILITGSNGLLGQNLSRLAPAGAELMGIDLQEMVEAPGLSRFRRLDLGERKLLLACVEEFAPDWILNAAAFTNVNGAESARELCWRANVTAVENLALACRKLGSRLVHLSTDYIFDGDHGPYREEDLPNPIGYYGKSKLASENVLRSSEIPYTVVRTMVLYGHARQVKPDFVSWLISSLRQGKPVRIVTDQFGNTTLAEELALGIWRIVERRATGFFHIAGTEIIDRYS
;
A
#
# COMPACT_ATOMS: atom_id res chain seq x y z
N MET A 1 -7.01 16.37 -13.09
CA MET A 1 -5.98 15.87 -12.17
C MET A 1 -5.53 14.50 -12.67
N ARG A 2 -4.22 14.33 -12.90
CA ARG A 2 -3.62 13.06 -13.36
C ARG A 2 -3.04 12.31 -12.17
N ILE A 3 -3.40 11.04 -12.05
CA ILE A 3 -3.03 10.23 -10.89
C ILE A 3 -2.46 8.89 -11.36
N LEU A 4 -1.26 8.58 -10.89
CA LEU A 4 -0.62 7.30 -11.09
C LEU A 4 -0.87 6.41 -9.87
N ILE A 5 -1.38 5.20 -10.09
CA ILE A 5 -1.60 4.18 -9.05
C ILE A 5 -0.64 3.03 -9.31
N THR A 6 0.30 2.75 -8.40
CA THR A 6 1.15 1.58 -8.47
C THR A 6 0.56 0.44 -7.65
N GLY A 7 0.78 -0.82 -8.07
CA GLY A 7 0.06 -1.95 -7.49
C GLY A 7 -1.43 -1.92 -7.84
N SER A 8 -1.74 -1.41 -9.04
CA SER A 8 -3.13 -1.14 -9.48
C SER A 8 -3.99 -2.40 -9.61
N ASN A 9 -3.39 -3.58 -9.79
CA ASN A 9 -4.12 -4.86 -9.80
C ASN A 9 -4.41 -5.41 -8.40
N GLY A 10 -3.76 -4.86 -7.36
CA GLY A 10 -3.95 -5.29 -5.97
C GLY A 10 -5.30 -4.87 -5.38
N LEU A 11 -5.60 -5.41 -4.19
CA LEU A 11 -6.86 -5.14 -3.47
C LEU A 11 -7.10 -3.63 -3.31
N LEU A 12 -6.13 -2.88 -2.78
CA LEU A 12 -6.26 -1.44 -2.60
C LEU A 12 -6.21 -0.68 -3.92
N GLY A 13 -5.32 -1.07 -4.86
CA GLY A 13 -5.17 -0.39 -6.15
C GLY A 13 -6.47 -0.38 -6.96
N GLN A 14 -7.20 -1.50 -7.00
CA GLN A 14 -8.50 -1.58 -7.66
C GLN A 14 -9.56 -0.72 -6.97
N ASN A 15 -9.57 -0.68 -5.62
CA ASN A 15 -10.51 0.17 -4.88
C ASN A 15 -10.18 1.66 -5.06
N LEU A 16 -8.91 2.05 -5.11
CA LEU A 16 -8.50 3.41 -5.47
C LEU A 16 -8.99 3.79 -6.87
N SER A 17 -8.84 2.91 -7.85
CA SER A 17 -9.30 3.18 -9.23
C SER A 17 -10.82 3.32 -9.29
N ARG A 18 -11.56 2.44 -8.64
CA ARG A 18 -13.02 2.42 -8.65
C ARG A 18 -13.66 3.63 -7.97
N LEU A 19 -13.02 4.12 -6.90
CA LEU A 19 -13.54 5.21 -6.05
C LEU A 19 -12.91 6.56 -6.37
N ALA A 20 -12.21 6.65 -7.50
CA ALA A 20 -11.56 7.89 -7.90
C ALA A 20 -12.55 9.04 -8.08
N PRO A 21 -12.16 10.27 -7.73
CA PRO A 21 -12.97 11.45 -7.97
C PRO A 21 -13.32 11.62 -9.44
N ALA A 22 -14.53 12.11 -9.73
CA ALA A 22 -14.95 12.39 -11.08
C ALA A 22 -13.98 13.35 -11.79
N GLY A 23 -13.64 13.05 -13.05
CA GLY A 23 -12.70 13.84 -13.86
C GLY A 23 -11.21 13.60 -13.56
N ALA A 24 -10.86 12.63 -12.71
CA ALA A 24 -9.49 12.17 -12.57
C ALA A 24 -9.09 11.30 -13.78
N GLU A 25 -7.93 11.58 -14.36
CA GLU A 25 -7.29 10.72 -15.35
C GLU A 25 -6.35 9.76 -14.62
N LEU A 26 -6.63 8.44 -14.69
CA LEU A 26 -5.91 7.44 -13.93
C LEU A 26 -5.02 6.59 -14.83
N MET A 27 -3.77 6.38 -14.37
CA MET A 27 -2.86 5.39 -14.94
C MET A 27 -2.49 4.35 -13.89
N GLY A 28 -2.60 3.07 -14.24
CA GLY A 28 -2.15 1.95 -13.41
C GLY A 28 -0.76 1.47 -13.79
N ILE A 29 0.05 1.10 -12.78
CA ILE A 29 1.29 0.32 -12.96
C ILE A 29 1.22 -0.92 -12.08
N ASP A 30 1.57 -2.08 -12.65
CA ASP A 30 1.71 -3.33 -11.92
C ASP A 30 2.78 -4.23 -12.55
N LEU A 31 3.24 -5.25 -11.81
CA LEU A 31 4.14 -6.30 -12.33
C LEU A 31 3.42 -7.31 -13.23
N GLN A 32 2.12 -7.50 -13.00
CA GLN A 32 1.28 -8.43 -13.73
C GLN A 32 0.57 -7.74 -14.89
N GLU A 33 0.01 -8.53 -15.81
CA GLU A 33 -0.87 -8.01 -16.84
C GLU A 33 -2.10 -7.36 -16.23
N MET A 34 -2.69 -6.41 -16.94
CA MET A 34 -3.82 -5.64 -16.46
C MET A 34 -4.99 -6.56 -16.08
N VAL A 35 -5.43 -6.41 -14.83
CA VAL A 35 -6.76 -6.86 -14.43
C VAL A 35 -7.75 -5.75 -14.80
N GLU A 36 -8.83 -6.11 -15.47
CA GLU A 36 -9.88 -5.15 -15.83
C GLU A 36 -10.43 -4.50 -14.56
N ALA A 37 -9.98 -3.28 -14.30
CA ALA A 37 -10.40 -2.48 -13.15
C ALA A 37 -11.11 -1.22 -13.64
N PRO A 38 -12.30 -0.91 -13.11
CA PRO A 38 -13.02 0.31 -13.45
C PRO A 38 -12.17 1.55 -13.14
N GLY A 39 -12.22 2.54 -14.02
CA GLY A 39 -11.62 3.85 -13.78
C GLY A 39 -10.22 4.05 -14.34
N LEU A 40 -9.44 3.03 -14.65
CA LEU A 40 -8.14 3.20 -15.30
C LEU A 40 -8.32 3.58 -16.77
N SER A 41 -7.72 4.70 -17.18
CA SER A 41 -7.67 5.13 -18.59
C SER A 41 -6.42 4.61 -19.30
N ARG A 42 -5.35 4.32 -18.54
CA ARG A 42 -4.08 3.80 -19.05
C ARG A 42 -3.53 2.74 -18.09
N PHE A 43 -2.75 1.82 -18.63
CA PHE A 43 -2.03 0.82 -17.84
C PHE A 43 -0.65 0.54 -18.43
N ARG A 44 0.32 0.30 -17.55
CA ARG A 44 1.66 -0.13 -17.96
C ARG A 44 2.12 -1.28 -17.05
N ARG A 45 2.46 -2.42 -17.67
CA ARG A 45 3.18 -3.47 -16.95
C ARG A 45 4.63 -3.06 -16.76
N LEU A 46 5.06 -2.90 -15.51
CA LEU A 46 6.38 -2.35 -15.18
C LEU A 46 6.82 -2.75 -13.77
N ASP A 47 8.09 -3.14 -13.60
CA ASP A 47 8.75 -3.25 -12.30
C ASP A 47 9.23 -1.86 -11.84
N LEU A 48 8.74 -1.39 -10.71
CA LEU A 48 9.14 -0.10 -10.11
C LEU A 48 10.63 -0.04 -9.73
N GLY A 49 11.29 -1.20 -9.59
CA GLY A 49 12.73 -1.30 -9.42
C GLY A 49 13.53 -0.94 -10.67
N GLU A 50 12.90 -0.93 -11.86
CA GLU A 50 13.51 -0.56 -13.13
C GLU A 50 13.50 0.97 -13.33
N ARG A 51 14.45 1.66 -12.66
CA ARG A 51 14.50 3.13 -12.57
C ARG A 51 14.30 3.85 -13.89
N LYS A 52 15.03 3.45 -14.94
CA LYS A 52 14.96 4.14 -16.24
C LYS A 52 13.58 4.05 -16.88
N LEU A 53 12.99 2.85 -16.84
CA LEU A 53 11.67 2.60 -17.41
C LEU A 53 10.57 3.31 -16.61
N LEU A 54 10.68 3.29 -15.28
CA LEU A 54 9.75 4.01 -14.41
C LEU A 54 9.79 5.52 -14.66
N LEU A 55 10.98 6.13 -14.68
CA LEU A 55 11.12 7.55 -14.94
C LEU A 55 10.53 7.95 -16.28
N ALA A 56 10.83 7.22 -17.35
CA ALA A 56 10.27 7.49 -18.68
C ALA A 56 8.73 7.39 -18.69
N CYS A 57 8.18 6.37 -18.03
CA CYS A 57 6.73 6.17 -17.91
C CYS A 57 6.06 7.30 -17.13
N VAL A 58 6.65 7.72 -16.01
CA VAL A 58 6.13 8.80 -15.17
C VAL A 58 6.27 10.16 -15.86
N GLU A 59 7.37 10.43 -16.58
CA GLU A 59 7.56 11.63 -17.39
C GLU A 59 6.53 11.73 -18.55
N GLU A 60 6.25 10.62 -19.23
CA GLU A 60 5.23 10.55 -20.29
C GLU A 60 3.82 10.88 -19.77
N PHE A 61 3.45 10.34 -18.62
CA PHE A 61 2.13 10.56 -18.02
C PHE A 61 2.03 11.89 -17.27
N ALA A 62 3.13 12.37 -16.69
CA ALA A 62 3.27 13.57 -15.88
C ALA A 62 2.16 13.71 -14.82
N PRO A 63 2.08 12.77 -13.84
CA PRO A 63 1.02 12.77 -12.82
C PRO A 63 1.16 13.91 -11.84
N ASP A 64 0.03 14.48 -11.39
CA ASP A 64 -0.02 15.40 -10.25
C ASP A 64 0.23 14.64 -8.92
N TRP A 65 -0.26 13.38 -8.86
CA TRP A 65 -0.15 12.50 -7.71
C TRP A 65 0.29 11.10 -8.09
N ILE A 66 1.10 10.50 -7.22
CA ILE A 66 1.42 9.07 -7.26
C ILE A 66 0.86 8.44 -5.99
N LEU A 67 0.01 7.42 -6.14
CA LEU A 67 -0.53 6.61 -5.03
C LEU A 67 0.18 5.26 -5.06
N ASN A 68 1.14 5.08 -4.15
CA ASN A 68 1.95 3.86 -4.11
C ASN A 68 1.32 2.80 -3.21
N ALA A 69 0.51 1.90 -3.82
CA ALA A 69 -0.05 0.71 -3.19
C ALA A 69 0.73 -0.57 -3.55
N ALA A 70 1.82 -0.47 -4.32
CA ALA A 70 2.69 -1.60 -4.62
C ALA A 70 3.61 -1.92 -3.45
N ALA A 71 3.70 -3.19 -3.08
CA ALA A 71 4.62 -3.68 -2.06
C ALA A 71 4.83 -5.20 -2.17
N PHE A 72 5.95 -5.68 -1.63
CA PHE A 72 6.10 -7.07 -1.23
C PHE A 72 5.38 -7.24 0.12
N THR A 73 4.25 -7.96 0.14
CA THR A 73 3.34 -8.04 1.30
C THR A 73 3.40 -9.38 2.04
N ASN A 74 4.17 -10.35 1.56
CA ASN A 74 4.34 -11.63 2.25
C ASN A 74 5.29 -11.46 3.45
N VAL A 75 4.72 -11.18 4.62
CA VAL A 75 5.46 -10.89 5.86
C VAL A 75 6.46 -12.02 6.19
N ASN A 76 5.99 -13.27 6.24
CA ASN A 76 6.85 -14.41 6.54
C ASN A 76 7.87 -14.69 5.44
N GLY A 77 7.47 -14.55 4.17
CA GLY A 77 8.34 -14.74 3.02
C GLY A 77 9.45 -13.69 2.92
N ALA A 78 9.30 -12.53 3.54
CA ALA A 78 10.32 -11.48 3.54
C ALA A 78 11.62 -11.92 4.22
N GLU A 79 11.57 -12.84 5.18
CA GLU A 79 12.78 -13.33 5.86
C GLU A 79 13.68 -14.15 4.92
N SER A 80 13.11 -14.87 3.97
CA SER A 80 13.85 -15.69 2.99
C SER A 80 14.05 -14.99 1.65
N ALA A 81 13.19 -14.03 1.29
CA ALA A 81 13.23 -13.30 0.02
C ALA A 81 13.63 -11.82 0.21
N ARG A 82 14.68 -11.57 1.01
CA ARG A 82 15.09 -10.22 1.45
C ARG A 82 15.37 -9.26 0.30
N GLU A 83 16.05 -9.72 -0.72
CA GLU A 83 16.39 -8.90 -1.89
C GLU A 83 15.14 -8.44 -2.66
N LEU A 84 14.20 -9.37 -2.92
CA LEU A 84 12.93 -9.04 -3.57
C LEU A 84 12.08 -8.10 -2.71
N CYS A 85 12.04 -8.35 -1.39
CA CYS A 85 11.35 -7.49 -0.45
C CYS A 85 11.95 -6.07 -0.44
N TRP A 86 13.29 -5.95 -0.39
CA TRP A 86 13.97 -4.66 -0.43
C TRP A 86 13.74 -3.92 -1.73
N ARG A 87 13.89 -4.62 -2.87
CA ARG A 87 13.66 -4.05 -4.20
C ARG A 87 12.24 -3.48 -4.34
N ALA A 88 11.23 -4.23 -3.90
CA ALA A 88 9.84 -3.82 -4.02
C ALA A 88 9.43 -2.75 -2.99
N ASN A 89 9.94 -2.80 -1.75
CA ASN A 89 9.52 -1.92 -0.68
C ASN A 89 10.39 -0.68 -0.52
N VAL A 90 11.68 -0.74 -0.88
CA VAL A 90 12.62 0.37 -0.67
C VAL A 90 13.06 0.96 -2.00
N THR A 91 13.72 0.18 -2.87
CA THR A 91 14.25 0.70 -4.14
C THR A 91 13.16 1.27 -5.04
N ALA A 92 11.97 0.65 -5.07
CA ALA A 92 10.82 1.18 -5.77
C ALA A 92 10.40 2.57 -5.24
N VAL A 93 10.43 2.78 -3.92
CA VAL A 93 10.06 4.07 -3.31
C VAL A 93 11.13 5.13 -3.57
N GLU A 94 12.42 4.77 -3.57
CA GLU A 94 13.52 5.65 -4.00
C GLU A 94 13.30 6.16 -5.43
N ASN A 95 12.92 5.25 -6.34
CA ASN A 95 12.66 5.59 -7.74
C ASN A 95 11.42 6.47 -7.90
N LEU A 96 10.34 6.20 -7.14
CA LEU A 96 9.14 7.04 -7.12
C LEU A 96 9.42 8.44 -6.54
N ALA A 97 10.20 8.52 -5.46
CA ALA A 97 10.60 9.81 -4.88
C ALA A 97 11.43 10.63 -5.87
N LEU A 98 12.35 9.99 -6.60
CA LEU A 98 13.10 10.66 -7.67
C LEU A 98 12.20 11.17 -8.79
N ALA A 99 11.20 10.38 -9.22
CA ALA A 99 10.22 10.79 -10.22
C ALA A 99 9.39 12.00 -9.73
N CYS A 100 8.91 11.95 -8.50
CA CYS A 100 8.17 13.06 -7.89
C CYS A 100 9.00 14.34 -7.82
N ARG A 101 10.28 14.24 -7.43
CA ARG A 101 11.19 15.39 -7.38
C ARG A 101 11.37 16.05 -8.75
N LYS A 102 11.51 15.24 -9.81
CA LYS A 102 11.68 15.75 -11.18
C LYS A 102 10.45 16.49 -11.72
N LEU A 103 9.25 16.04 -11.35
CA LEU A 103 8.00 16.54 -11.93
C LEU A 103 7.21 17.46 -11.00
N GLY A 104 7.63 17.59 -9.74
CA GLY A 104 6.86 18.30 -8.72
C GLY A 104 5.60 17.55 -8.29
N SER A 105 5.51 16.25 -8.55
CA SER A 105 4.39 15.40 -8.15
C SER A 105 4.37 15.17 -6.64
N ARG A 106 3.20 14.85 -6.10
CA ARG A 106 3.02 14.47 -4.69
C ARG A 106 2.91 12.95 -4.56
N LEU A 107 3.39 12.40 -3.45
CA LEU A 107 3.38 10.96 -3.21
C LEU A 107 2.53 10.59 -1.98
N VAL A 108 1.58 9.67 -2.15
CA VAL A 108 0.98 8.93 -1.03
C VAL A 108 1.59 7.53 -1.02
N HIS A 109 2.20 7.13 0.10
CA HIS A 109 2.84 5.83 0.26
C HIS A 109 2.15 5.00 1.33
N LEU A 110 1.77 3.78 0.99
CA LEU A 110 1.19 2.83 1.94
C LEU A 110 2.29 2.17 2.76
N SER A 111 2.19 2.30 4.08
CA SER A 111 3.02 1.62 5.07
C SER A 111 2.18 0.67 5.93
N THR A 112 2.69 0.23 7.06
CA THR A 112 2.14 -0.85 7.87
C THR A 112 2.33 -0.60 9.36
N ASP A 113 1.50 -1.25 10.17
CA ASP A 113 1.67 -1.42 11.61
C ASP A 113 2.91 -2.25 12.00
N TYR A 114 3.40 -3.14 11.11
CA TYR A 114 4.60 -3.95 11.34
C TYR A 114 5.90 -3.14 11.51
N ILE A 115 5.85 -1.81 11.42
CA ILE A 115 6.96 -0.95 11.83
C ILE A 115 7.09 -0.84 13.35
N PHE A 116 6.09 -1.26 14.11
CA PHE A 116 6.10 -1.33 15.57
C PHE A 116 6.33 -2.75 16.06
N ASP A 117 6.76 -2.89 17.33
CA ASP A 117 7.01 -4.18 17.97
C ASP A 117 5.74 -4.89 18.47
N GLY A 118 4.67 -4.16 18.73
CA GLY A 118 3.42 -4.70 19.25
C GLY A 118 3.34 -4.74 20.79
N ASP A 119 4.38 -4.34 21.51
CA ASP A 119 4.46 -4.49 22.97
C ASP A 119 3.66 -3.44 23.73
N HIS A 120 3.47 -2.24 23.16
CA HIS A 120 2.94 -1.05 23.85
C HIS A 120 1.79 -0.37 23.08
N GLY A 121 1.01 -1.12 22.29
CA GLY A 121 -0.13 -0.55 21.55
C GLY A 121 -1.27 -0.06 22.47
N PRO A 122 -2.19 0.76 21.96
CA PRO A 122 -2.24 1.28 20.60
C PRO A 122 -1.20 2.36 20.33
N TYR A 123 -0.59 2.32 19.12
CA TYR A 123 0.44 3.28 18.71
C TYR A 123 -0.16 4.50 18.00
N ARG A 124 0.51 5.65 18.15
CA ARG A 124 0.23 6.91 17.48
C ARG A 124 1.21 7.16 16.34
N GLU A 125 0.92 8.13 15.48
CA GLU A 125 1.75 8.46 14.34
C GLU A 125 3.16 8.93 14.72
N GLU A 126 3.32 9.58 15.87
CA GLU A 126 4.59 10.10 16.42
C GLU A 126 5.39 9.08 17.24
N ASP A 127 4.83 7.92 17.53
CA ASP A 127 5.53 6.88 18.29
C ASP A 127 6.72 6.33 17.50
N LEU A 128 7.79 6.01 18.24
CA LEU A 128 9.03 5.53 17.64
C LEU A 128 8.86 4.12 17.08
N PRO A 129 9.15 3.91 15.78
CA PRO A 129 9.12 2.59 15.18
C PRO A 129 10.18 1.65 15.76
N ASN A 130 9.82 0.39 15.97
CA ASN A 130 10.72 -0.69 16.39
C ASN A 130 10.37 -2.01 15.67
N PRO A 131 10.60 -2.14 14.35
CA PRO A 131 10.19 -3.32 13.59
C PRO A 131 10.98 -4.56 13.97
N ILE A 132 10.29 -5.66 14.28
CA ILE A 132 10.88 -6.95 14.64
C ILE A 132 11.35 -7.68 13.37
N GLY A 133 10.46 -7.91 12.40
CA GLY A 133 10.70 -8.69 11.19
C GLY A 133 11.24 -7.87 10.02
N TYR A 134 11.80 -8.59 9.03
CA TYR A 134 12.41 -7.96 7.85
C TYR A 134 11.41 -7.15 7.01
N TYR A 135 10.16 -7.62 6.90
CA TYR A 135 9.09 -6.86 6.23
C TYR A 135 8.91 -5.47 6.86
N GLY A 136 8.72 -5.42 8.18
CA GLY A 136 8.59 -4.14 8.91
C GLY A 136 9.81 -3.25 8.75
N LYS A 137 11.03 -3.82 8.82
CA LYS A 137 12.29 -3.09 8.58
C LYS A 137 12.35 -2.50 7.17
N SER A 138 11.91 -3.23 6.15
CA SER A 138 11.85 -2.72 4.77
C SER A 138 10.84 -1.59 4.61
N LYS A 139 9.67 -1.70 5.27
CA LYS A 139 8.65 -0.63 5.24
C LYS A 139 9.12 0.61 5.98
N LEU A 140 9.75 0.47 7.14
CA LEU A 140 10.37 1.61 7.85
C LEU A 140 11.48 2.26 7.02
N ALA A 141 12.30 1.47 6.32
CA ALA A 141 13.32 2.00 5.42
C ALA A 141 12.69 2.85 4.31
N SER A 142 11.57 2.43 3.72
CA SER A 142 10.84 3.22 2.72
C SER A 142 10.26 4.53 3.29
N GLU A 143 9.77 4.53 4.53
CA GLU A 143 9.37 5.77 5.21
C GLU A 143 10.55 6.73 5.39
N ASN A 144 11.73 6.20 5.75
CA ASN A 144 12.95 7.00 5.91
C ASN A 144 13.46 7.57 4.57
N VAL A 145 13.31 6.84 3.46
CA VAL A 145 13.55 7.37 2.11
C VAL A 145 12.70 8.62 1.88
N LEU A 146 11.42 8.57 2.23
CA LEU A 146 10.52 9.71 2.05
C LEU A 146 10.85 10.87 2.98
N ARG A 147 11.20 10.62 4.23
CA ARG A 147 11.65 11.66 5.18
C ARG A 147 12.85 12.46 4.67
N SER A 148 13.76 11.81 3.94
CA SER A 148 14.94 12.44 3.35
C SER A 148 14.76 12.94 1.93
N SER A 149 13.57 12.80 1.33
CA SER A 149 13.38 12.98 -0.12
C SER A 149 13.14 14.41 -0.58
N GLU A 150 12.82 15.34 0.33
CA GLU A 150 12.47 16.75 0.04
C GLU A 150 11.27 16.93 -0.94
N ILE A 151 10.43 15.91 -1.09
CA ILE A 151 9.18 15.99 -1.88
C ILE A 151 7.97 16.15 -0.97
N PRO A 152 6.83 16.65 -1.45
CA PRO A 152 5.59 16.59 -0.70
C PRO A 152 5.08 15.15 -0.67
N TYR A 153 5.08 14.51 0.51
CA TYR A 153 4.64 13.14 0.69
C TYR A 153 3.64 12.97 1.82
N THR A 154 2.92 11.87 1.77
CA THR A 154 2.10 11.35 2.86
C THR A 154 2.37 9.87 3.02
N VAL A 155 2.59 9.42 4.23
CA VAL A 155 2.65 8.01 4.59
C VAL A 155 1.36 7.62 5.27
N VAL A 156 0.70 6.58 4.76
CA VAL A 156 -0.50 5.99 5.36
C VAL A 156 -0.14 4.61 5.90
N ARG A 157 -0.11 4.47 7.21
CA ARG A 157 0.07 3.19 7.90
C ARG A 157 -1.29 2.55 8.10
N THR A 158 -1.40 1.31 7.72
CA THR A 158 -2.64 0.52 7.82
C THR A 158 -2.33 -0.90 8.25
N MET A 159 -3.35 -1.68 8.58
CA MET A 159 -3.17 -3.06 9.02
C MET A 159 -4.32 -3.96 8.53
N VAL A 160 -4.02 -5.24 8.33
CA VAL A 160 -4.95 -6.33 8.01
C VAL A 160 -6.04 -5.90 7.02
N LEU A 161 -5.64 -5.56 5.79
CA LEU A 161 -6.58 -5.20 4.73
C LEU A 161 -7.44 -6.40 4.32
N TYR A 162 -8.74 -6.14 4.20
CA TYR A 162 -9.70 -7.08 3.63
C TYR A 162 -10.67 -6.35 2.70
N GLY A 163 -11.36 -7.11 1.85
CA GLY A 163 -12.37 -6.54 0.98
C GLY A 163 -12.49 -7.27 -0.35
N HIS A 164 -13.08 -6.60 -1.34
CA HIS A 164 -13.34 -7.18 -2.64
C HIS A 164 -12.48 -6.55 -3.74
N ALA A 165 -11.84 -7.43 -4.53
CA ALA A 165 -11.18 -7.08 -5.77
C ALA A 165 -11.13 -8.31 -6.69
N ARG A 166 -10.95 -8.09 -8.00
CA ARG A 166 -10.88 -9.17 -9.00
C ARG A 166 -9.48 -9.78 -9.04
N GLN A 167 -9.39 -11.09 -9.14
CA GLN A 167 -8.15 -11.84 -9.38
C GLN A 167 -7.01 -11.53 -8.38
N VAL A 168 -7.36 -11.17 -7.14
CA VAL A 168 -6.40 -11.01 -6.04
C VAL A 168 -6.30 -12.28 -5.22
N LYS A 169 -5.16 -12.49 -4.57
CA LYS A 169 -5.06 -13.55 -3.56
C LYS A 169 -6.06 -13.25 -2.43
N PRO A 170 -6.74 -14.29 -1.90
CA PRO A 170 -7.62 -14.09 -0.76
C PRO A 170 -6.86 -13.43 0.39
N ASP A 171 -7.44 -12.37 0.94
CA ASP A 171 -7.05 -11.81 2.22
C ASP A 171 -7.45 -12.75 3.37
N PHE A 172 -7.06 -12.41 4.61
CA PHE A 172 -7.34 -13.25 5.78
C PHE A 172 -8.84 -13.51 5.97
N VAL A 173 -9.66 -12.47 5.86
CA VAL A 173 -11.12 -12.57 6.07
C VAL A 173 -11.77 -13.41 4.97
N SER A 174 -11.42 -13.16 3.73
CA SER A 174 -11.91 -13.94 2.57
C SER A 174 -11.51 -15.41 2.65
N TRP A 175 -10.25 -15.68 3.06
CA TRP A 175 -9.76 -17.05 3.28
C TRP A 175 -10.52 -17.75 4.40
N LEU A 176 -10.75 -17.06 5.53
CA LEU A 176 -11.45 -17.60 6.69
C LEU A 176 -12.90 -17.98 6.33
N ILE A 177 -13.63 -17.03 5.72
CA ILE A 177 -15.03 -17.27 5.28
C ILE A 177 -15.10 -18.45 4.32
N SER A 178 -14.19 -18.52 3.34
CA SER A 178 -14.15 -19.61 2.37
C SER A 178 -13.87 -20.96 3.04
N SER A 179 -12.93 -21.00 3.99
CA SER A 179 -12.59 -22.23 4.73
C SER A 179 -13.75 -22.73 5.57
N LEU A 180 -14.39 -21.86 6.32
CA LEU A 180 -15.56 -22.19 7.15
C LEU A 180 -16.74 -22.69 6.33
N ARG A 181 -17.03 -22.04 5.20
CA ARG A 181 -18.09 -22.49 4.25
C ARG A 181 -17.83 -23.89 3.67
N GLN A 182 -16.56 -24.28 3.56
CA GLN A 182 -16.16 -25.61 3.09
C GLN A 182 -16.04 -26.64 4.23
N GLY A 183 -16.38 -26.28 5.47
CA GLY A 183 -16.25 -27.15 6.63
C GLY A 183 -14.79 -27.53 6.97
N LYS A 184 -13.81 -26.76 6.49
CA LYS A 184 -12.40 -27.02 6.74
C LYS A 184 -12.02 -26.53 8.14
N PRO A 185 -11.30 -27.34 8.93
CA PRO A 185 -10.76 -26.88 10.21
C PRO A 185 -9.73 -25.79 9.96
N VAL A 186 -9.82 -24.70 10.71
CA VAL A 186 -8.88 -23.59 10.69
C VAL A 186 -8.19 -23.46 12.03
N ARG A 187 -6.88 -23.13 12.02
CA ARG A 187 -6.12 -22.79 13.23
C ARG A 187 -5.82 -21.31 13.19
N ILE A 188 -6.28 -20.58 14.18
CA ILE A 188 -6.15 -19.14 14.29
C ILE A 188 -5.46 -18.80 15.60
N VAL A 189 -4.53 -17.86 15.55
CA VAL A 189 -3.85 -17.33 16.73
C VAL A 189 -4.81 -16.45 17.53
N THR A 190 -4.66 -16.45 18.86
CA THR A 190 -5.51 -15.68 19.78
C THR A 190 -4.76 -14.55 20.49
N ASP A 191 -3.48 -14.41 20.19
CA ASP A 191 -2.56 -13.44 20.81
C ASP A 191 -2.17 -12.28 19.88
N GLN A 192 -2.79 -12.19 18.68
CA GLN A 192 -2.58 -11.08 17.74
C GLN A 192 -3.81 -10.18 17.70
N PHE A 193 -3.67 -9.00 18.29
CA PHE A 193 -4.68 -7.95 18.27
C PHE A 193 -4.39 -6.94 17.17
N GLY A 194 -5.43 -6.41 16.56
CA GLY A 194 -5.28 -5.38 15.52
C GLY A 194 -6.61 -4.86 15.01
N ASN A 195 -6.52 -3.88 14.15
CA ASN A 195 -7.68 -3.24 13.52
C ASN A 195 -7.82 -3.75 12.08
N THR A 196 -8.78 -4.63 11.80
CA THR A 196 -9.06 -5.03 10.42
C THR A 196 -9.57 -3.82 9.63
N THR A 197 -9.03 -3.63 8.44
CA THR A 197 -9.28 -2.42 7.63
C THR A 197 -9.96 -2.78 6.32
N LEU A 198 -11.14 -2.23 6.06
CA LEU A 198 -11.82 -2.40 4.78
C LEU A 198 -11.09 -1.59 3.70
N ALA A 199 -10.67 -2.26 2.63
CA ALA A 199 -9.89 -1.62 1.55
C ALA A 199 -10.62 -0.45 0.88
N GLU A 200 -11.95 -0.50 0.83
CA GLU A 200 -12.80 0.57 0.31
C GLU A 200 -12.74 1.82 1.20
N GLU A 201 -12.81 1.66 2.52
CA GLU A 201 -12.70 2.78 3.47
C GLU A 201 -11.31 3.39 3.47
N LEU A 202 -10.27 2.55 3.39
CA LEU A 202 -8.90 3.03 3.23
C LEU A 202 -8.73 3.84 1.95
N ALA A 203 -9.30 3.38 0.83
CA ALA A 203 -9.26 4.11 -0.43
C ALA A 203 -9.95 5.47 -0.33
N LEU A 204 -11.13 5.55 0.34
CA LEU A 204 -11.82 6.81 0.61
C LEU A 204 -10.99 7.74 1.49
N GLY A 205 -10.33 7.21 2.53
CA GLY A 205 -9.40 7.97 3.37
C GLY A 205 -8.23 8.56 2.57
N ILE A 206 -7.65 7.79 1.66
CA ILE A 206 -6.58 8.24 0.76
C ILE A 206 -7.08 9.34 -0.18
N TRP A 207 -8.29 9.20 -0.73
CA TRP A 207 -8.87 10.27 -1.56
C TRP A 207 -9.10 11.56 -0.78
N ARG A 208 -9.47 11.49 0.51
CA ARG A 208 -9.54 12.68 1.37
C ARG A 208 -8.18 13.33 1.60
N ILE A 209 -7.10 12.54 1.73
CA ILE A 209 -5.72 13.05 1.77
C ILE A 209 -5.39 13.81 0.48
N VAL A 210 -5.71 13.25 -0.67
CA VAL A 210 -5.48 13.87 -1.99
C VAL A 210 -6.25 15.19 -2.12
N GLU A 211 -7.54 15.20 -1.79
CA GLU A 211 -8.40 16.40 -1.81
C GLU A 211 -7.85 17.53 -0.93
N ARG A 212 -7.44 17.18 0.28
CA ARG A 212 -6.93 18.15 1.27
C ARG A 212 -5.46 18.50 1.08
N ARG A 213 -4.77 17.84 0.15
CA ARG A 213 -3.33 17.95 -0.04
C ARG A 213 -2.55 17.75 1.26
N ALA A 214 -3.04 16.87 2.13
CA ALA A 214 -2.42 16.61 3.42
C ALA A 214 -1.04 15.97 3.25
N THR A 215 -0.13 16.25 4.19
CA THR A 215 1.23 15.70 4.22
C THR A 215 1.55 15.16 5.61
N GLY A 216 2.54 14.29 5.71
CA GLY A 216 2.96 13.71 6.97
C GLY A 216 2.52 12.26 7.14
N PHE A 217 2.34 11.83 8.37
CA PHE A 217 2.02 10.45 8.72
C PHE A 217 0.57 10.36 9.20
N PHE A 218 -0.12 9.32 8.78
CA PHE A 218 -1.50 9.03 9.18
C PHE A 218 -1.66 7.54 9.44
N HIS A 219 -2.33 7.21 10.53
CA HIS A 219 -2.86 5.87 10.77
C HIS A 219 -4.29 5.81 10.25
N ILE A 220 -4.55 4.93 9.27
CA ILE A 220 -5.90 4.68 8.76
C ILE A 220 -6.17 3.19 8.89
N ALA A 221 -7.02 2.83 9.83
CA ALA A 221 -7.39 1.45 10.14
C ALA A 221 -8.84 1.38 10.62
N GLY A 222 -9.38 0.18 10.75
CA GLY A 222 -10.70 -0.02 11.37
C GLY A 222 -10.73 0.49 12.81
N THR A 223 -11.91 0.81 13.30
CA THR A 223 -12.10 1.42 14.62
C THR A 223 -12.03 0.43 15.77
N GLU A 224 -12.30 -0.86 15.49
CA GLU A 224 -12.36 -1.90 16.51
C GLU A 224 -11.01 -2.61 16.63
N ILE A 225 -10.56 -2.82 17.87
CA ILE A 225 -9.39 -3.66 18.18
C ILE A 225 -9.93 -5.05 18.51
N ILE A 226 -9.64 -6.01 17.66
CA ILE A 226 -10.07 -7.41 17.82
C ILE A 226 -8.87 -8.34 17.69
N ASP A 227 -8.94 -9.51 18.32
CA ASP A 227 -8.01 -10.59 17.98
C ASP A 227 -8.46 -11.27 16.68
N ARG A 228 -7.63 -12.17 16.17
CA ARG A 228 -7.95 -12.85 14.89
C ARG A 228 -8.99 -13.95 15.03
N TYR A 229 -9.34 -14.35 16.26
CA TYR A 229 -10.28 -15.43 16.55
C TYR A 229 -11.71 -14.90 16.81
N SER A 230 -11.81 -13.75 17.48
CA SER A 230 -13.09 -13.08 17.78
C SER A 230 -13.68 -12.42 16.53
#